data_1cfbd15fb3849ed871a69e7b5d58e72d
#
_entry.id   1cfbd15fb3849ed871a69e7b5d58e72d
#
_cell.length_a   1.000
_cell.length_b   1.000
_cell.length_c   1.000
_cell.angle_alpha   90.00
_cell.angle_beta   90.00
_cell.angle_gamma   90.00
#
_symmetry.space_group_name_H-M   'P 1'
#
loop_
_entity.id
_entity.type
_entity.pdbx_description
1 polymer ?
#
loop_
_entity_poly.entity_id
_entity_poly.type
_entity_poly.pdbx_seq_one_letter_code
_entity_poly.pdbx_strand_id
1 'polypeptide(L)'
;LPSPETALVVADNCTDETAAVAAAAGVEVIVRDEPSARGKGYALRFGLEHLAADPPEVVVFLDADSSYLEGGPGELAAIALESGLPVQGAFQMDVGQDGALRERISNLAVRLKNDLRVRGLSALGGAVSLLGSNFALPWSACLAVPAPAGELAEDAVWGWRLADEALPASYAGEVVCAGELASGSAATKVQRARWERGTLLGAWRELPGVALRALLAGRLRVLWLALDGLIPPLSLLALACLLTAASGAFAGAPLSLSLAPSVLLMAAIMIAWVRVGRGLVAPYEVLMLPLHATLRLLQLPATLLGAGEWRRTPRGGAAED
;
A
#
# COMPACT_ATOMS: atom_id res chain seq x y z
N LEU A 1 5.41 20.68 -4.90
CA LEU A 1 5.15 20.34 -6.31
C LEU A 1 6.24 20.96 -7.18
N PRO A 2 6.69 20.30 -8.28
CA PRO A 2 7.36 20.98 -9.38
C PRO A 2 6.46 22.14 -9.82
N SER A 3 6.74 22.86 -10.84
CA SER A 3 5.88 24.01 -11.20
C SER A 3 4.40 23.58 -11.28
N PRO A 4 3.44 24.43 -10.89
CA PRO A 4 2.01 24.11 -10.94
C PRO A 4 1.54 23.68 -12.34
N GLU A 5 2.24 24.13 -13.38
CA GLU A 5 1.94 23.83 -14.78
C GLU A 5 2.16 22.37 -15.16
N THR A 6 2.91 21.60 -14.35
CA THR A 6 3.14 20.17 -14.56
C THR A 6 2.25 19.27 -13.72
N ALA A 7 1.31 19.82 -12.96
CA ALA A 7 0.41 19.07 -12.10
C ALA A 7 -1.00 19.03 -12.70
N LEU A 8 -1.58 17.82 -12.75
CA LEU A 8 -2.98 17.59 -13.12
C LEU A 8 -3.76 17.05 -11.91
N VAL A 9 -4.85 17.70 -11.56
CA VAL A 9 -5.77 17.25 -10.51
C VAL A 9 -7.02 16.66 -11.13
N VAL A 10 -7.37 15.45 -10.74
CA VAL A 10 -8.62 14.79 -11.11
C VAL A 10 -9.61 14.94 -9.93
N ALA A 11 -10.59 15.83 -10.07
CA ALA A 11 -11.68 15.97 -9.10
C ALA A 11 -12.77 14.93 -9.41
N ASP A 12 -12.69 13.76 -8.76
CA ASP A 12 -13.55 12.59 -9.04
C ASP A 12 -14.76 12.55 -8.11
N ASN A 13 -15.96 12.72 -8.67
CA ASN A 13 -17.24 12.68 -7.95
C ASN A 13 -17.24 13.61 -6.70
N CYS A 14 -16.61 14.78 -6.80
CA CYS A 14 -16.56 15.76 -5.74
C CYS A 14 -17.86 16.57 -5.68
N THR A 15 -18.42 16.72 -4.48
CA THR A 15 -19.62 17.52 -4.21
C THR A 15 -19.30 18.82 -3.45
N ASP A 16 -18.02 19.06 -3.21
CA ASP A 16 -17.44 20.20 -2.49
C ASP A 16 -16.62 21.09 -3.44
N GLU A 17 -15.94 22.08 -2.91
CA GLU A 17 -15.15 23.05 -3.66
C GLU A 17 -13.77 22.51 -4.12
N THR A 18 -13.54 21.19 -4.08
CA THR A 18 -12.23 20.60 -4.41
C THR A 18 -11.68 21.08 -5.75
N ALA A 19 -12.51 21.10 -6.80
CA ALA A 19 -12.08 21.54 -8.13
C ALA A 19 -11.70 23.03 -8.15
N ALA A 20 -12.52 23.88 -7.48
CA ALA A 20 -12.29 25.33 -7.41
C ALA A 20 -11.01 25.66 -6.61
N VAL A 21 -10.79 24.97 -5.49
CA VAL A 21 -9.59 25.14 -4.65
C VAL A 21 -8.34 24.73 -5.42
N ALA A 22 -8.36 23.62 -6.12
CA ALA A 22 -7.24 23.17 -6.93
C ALA A 22 -6.94 24.15 -8.09
N ALA A 23 -7.97 24.59 -8.79
CA ALA A 23 -7.81 25.58 -9.88
C ALA A 23 -7.25 26.92 -9.36
N ALA A 24 -7.69 27.37 -8.18
CA ALA A 24 -7.15 28.58 -7.54
C ALA A 24 -5.66 28.45 -7.17
N ALA A 25 -5.14 27.24 -7.00
CA ALA A 25 -3.72 26.98 -6.80
C ALA A 25 -2.90 27.02 -8.12
N GLY A 26 -3.53 27.25 -9.27
CA GLY A 26 -2.87 27.37 -10.57
C GLY A 26 -2.52 26.03 -11.21
N VAL A 27 -3.13 24.95 -10.80
CA VAL A 27 -2.95 23.61 -11.41
C VAL A 27 -4.06 23.33 -12.43
N GLU A 28 -3.77 22.50 -13.41
CA GLU A 28 -4.79 21.99 -14.33
C GLU A 28 -5.75 21.07 -13.57
N VAL A 29 -7.05 21.25 -13.78
CA VAL A 29 -8.10 20.47 -13.10
C VAL A 29 -9.05 19.89 -14.12
N ILE A 30 -9.26 18.59 -14.07
CA ILE A 30 -10.32 17.89 -14.80
C ILE A 30 -11.33 17.33 -13.81
N VAL A 31 -12.63 17.45 -14.18
CA VAL A 31 -13.73 17.01 -13.33
C VAL A 31 -14.34 15.75 -13.93
N ARG A 32 -14.48 14.71 -13.12
CA ARG A 32 -15.17 13.49 -13.46
C ARG A 32 -16.37 13.33 -12.55
N ASP A 33 -17.55 13.30 -13.15
CA ASP A 33 -18.82 13.07 -12.44
C ASP A 33 -19.49 11.82 -12.98
N GLU A 34 -19.22 10.67 -12.35
CA GLU A 34 -19.73 9.35 -12.74
C GLU A 34 -20.02 8.53 -11.47
N PRO A 35 -21.20 8.74 -10.85
CA PRO A 35 -21.54 8.10 -9.57
C PRO A 35 -21.63 6.58 -9.63
N SER A 36 -21.82 6.00 -10.83
CA SER A 36 -21.88 4.55 -11.03
C SER A 36 -20.51 3.88 -11.06
N ALA A 37 -19.41 4.66 -11.23
CA ALA A 37 -18.04 4.16 -11.39
C ALA A 37 -17.09 4.91 -10.41
N ARG A 38 -17.27 4.71 -9.13
CA ARG A 38 -16.49 5.35 -8.06
C ARG A 38 -15.23 4.57 -7.73
N GLY A 39 -14.14 5.28 -7.45
CA GLY A 39 -12.89 4.71 -6.96
C GLY A 39 -11.66 5.28 -7.66
N LYS A 40 -10.52 5.23 -6.96
CA LYS A 40 -9.26 5.84 -7.40
C LYS A 40 -8.81 5.31 -8.78
N GLY A 41 -8.97 4.01 -9.05
CA GLY A 41 -8.57 3.44 -10.35
C GLY A 41 -9.33 4.04 -11.53
N TYR A 42 -10.60 4.43 -11.35
CA TYR A 42 -11.37 5.15 -12.39
C TYR A 42 -10.84 6.57 -12.58
N ALA A 43 -10.53 7.28 -11.49
CA ALA A 43 -9.95 8.62 -11.55
C ALA A 43 -8.58 8.62 -12.23
N LEU A 44 -7.72 7.65 -11.89
CA LEU A 44 -6.41 7.48 -12.52
C LEU A 44 -6.55 7.22 -14.03
N ARG A 45 -7.46 6.33 -14.43
CA ARG A 45 -7.72 6.06 -15.84
C ARG A 45 -8.18 7.30 -16.60
N PHE A 46 -9.11 8.06 -16.03
CA PHE A 46 -9.63 9.30 -16.61
C PHE A 46 -8.51 10.34 -16.78
N GLY A 47 -7.63 10.49 -15.79
CA GLY A 47 -6.47 11.36 -15.89
C GLY A 47 -5.48 10.94 -16.98
N LEU A 48 -5.22 9.64 -17.10
CA LEU A 48 -4.35 9.10 -18.15
C LEU A 48 -4.96 9.24 -19.56
N GLU A 49 -6.26 9.08 -19.70
CA GLU A 49 -6.98 9.32 -20.96
C GLU A 49 -6.87 10.81 -21.38
N HIS A 50 -6.95 11.73 -20.44
CA HIS A 50 -6.74 13.16 -20.69
C HIS A 50 -5.29 13.45 -21.16
N LEU A 51 -4.31 12.90 -20.44
CA LEU A 51 -2.88 13.07 -20.77
C LEU A 51 -2.50 12.43 -22.11
N ALA A 52 -3.28 11.49 -22.63
CA ALA A 52 -3.00 10.85 -23.93
C ALA A 52 -3.04 11.81 -25.13
N ALA A 53 -3.63 13.00 -25.01
CA ALA A 53 -3.64 14.03 -26.05
C ALA A 53 -2.26 14.69 -26.25
N ASP A 54 -1.50 14.84 -25.15
CA ASP A 54 -0.11 15.33 -25.13
C ASP A 54 0.66 14.53 -24.07
N PRO A 55 1.13 13.32 -24.42
CA PRO A 55 1.61 12.37 -23.44
C PRO A 55 2.98 12.77 -22.86
N PRO A 56 3.10 12.82 -21.51
CA PRO A 56 4.39 13.03 -20.86
C PRO A 56 5.27 11.79 -20.98
N GLU A 57 6.58 11.93 -20.81
CA GLU A 57 7.49 10.78 -20.78
C GLU A 57 7.27 9.91 -19.52
N VAL A 58 6.94 10.56 -18.37
CA VAL A 58 6.72 9.91 -17.07
C VAL A 58 5.55 10.58 -16.37
N VAL A 59 4.72 9.79 -15.70
CA VAL A 59 3.64 10.26 -14.81
C VAL A 59 3.99 9.90 -13.37
N VAL A 60 3.96 10.88 -12.47
CA VAL A 60 4.08 10.68 -11.03
C VAL A 60 2.70 10.73 -10.40
N PHE A 61 2.37 9.71 -9.61
CA PHE A 61 1.09 9.56 -8.94
C PHE A 61 1.22 9.91 -7.46
N LEU A 62 0.42 10.89 -7.03
CA LEU A 62 0.42 11.40 -5.67
C LEU A 62 -1.01 11.57 -5.18
N ASP A 63 -1.29 11.13 -3.95
CA ASP A 63 -2.57 11.41 -3.30
C ASP A 63 -2.63 12.88 -2.86
N ALA A 64 -3.82 13.48 -2.94
CA ALA A 64 -4.00 14.91 -2.64
C ALA A 64 -3.71 15.28 -1.16
N ASP A 65 -3.72 14.29 -0.26
CA ASP A 65 -3.39 14.43 1.16
C ASP A 65 -1.95 14.02 1.50
N SER A 66 -1.10 13.93 0.47
CA SER A 66 0.30 13.53 0.63
C SER A 66 1.24 14.73 0.51
N SER A 67 2.32 14.71 1.32
CA SER A 67 3.38 15.72 1.31
C SER A 67 4.74 15.08 1.24
N TYR A 68 5.66 15.66 0.47
CA TYR A 68 7.06 15.21 0.44
C TYR A 68 7.80 15.65 1.70
N LEU A 69 8.51 14.70 2.32
CA LEU A 69 9.41 14.93 3.45
C LEU A 69 10.86 15.03 2.99
N GLU A 70 11.25 14.20 2.01
CA GLU A 70 12.59 14.18 1.40
C GLU A 70 12.45 13.93 -0.08
N GLY A 71 13.28 14.56 -0.89
CA GLY A 71 13.22 14.51 -2.35
C GLY A 71 11.96 15.19 -2.91
N GLY A 72 11.53 14.74 -4.08
CA GLY A 72 10.35 15.30 -4.74
C GLY A 72 9.92 14.52 -5.98
N PRO A 73 8.79 14.93 -6.60
CA PRO A 73 8.25 14.22 -7.76
C PRO A 73 9.20 14.22 -8.95
N GLY A 74 9.99 15.30 -9.13
CA GLY A 74 10.98 15.38 -10.20
C GLY A 74 12.10 14.36 -10.08
N GLU A 75 12.56 14.09 -8.85
CA GLU A 75 13.57 13.05 -8.59
C GLU A 75 13.02 11.65 -8.88
N LEU A 76 11.79 11.37 -8.44
CA LEU A 76 11.12 10.11 -8.72
C LEU A 76 10.90 9.91 -10.23
N ALA A 77 10.51 10.97 -10.94
CA ALA A 77 10.34 10.95 -12.39
C ALA A 77 11.68 10.71 -13.12
N ALA A 78 12.78 11.32 -12.66
CA ALA A 78 14.10 11.13 -13.25
C ALA A 78 14.55 9.67 -13.13
N ILE A 79 14.36 9.03 -11.97
CA ILE A 79 14.69 7.61 -11.75
C ILE A 79 13.84 6.71 -12.68
N ALA A 80 12.55 7.01 -12.84
CA ALA A 80 11.68 6.25 -13.74
C ALA A 80 12.07 6.42 -15.21
N LEU A 81 12.46 7.62 -15.61
CA LEU A 81 12.91 7.93 -16.97
C LEU A 81 14.23 7.22 -17.29
N GLU A 82 15.20 7.28 -16.38
CA GLU A 82 16.50 6.65 -16.54
C GLU A 82 16.41 5.13 -16.61
N SER A 83 15.60 4.52 -15.74
CA SER A 83 15.45 3.07 -15.69
C SER A 83 14.51 2.53 -16.77
N GLY A 84 13.60 3.33 -17.30
CA GLY A 84 12.51 2.89 -18.17
C GLY A 84 11.50 1.98 -17.46
N LEU A 85 11.51 1.92 -16.11
CA LEU A 85 10.70 1.04 -15.29
C LEU A 85 9.84 1.83 -14.29
N PRO A 86 8.72 1.24 -13.82
CA PRO A 86 7.98 1.75 -12.65
C PRO A 86 8.89 1.96 -11.44
N VAL A 87 8.63 3.01 -10.67
CA VAL A 87 9.38 3.35 -9.45
C VAL A 87 8.39 3.65 -8.33
N GLN A 88 8.60 3.05 -7.16
CA GLN A 88 7.90 3.37 -5.93
C GLN A 88 8.82 4.13 -4.99
N GLY A 89 8.47 5.33 -4.59
CA GLY A 89 9.13 6.06 -3.50
C GLY A 89 8.70 5.54 -2.12
N ALA A 90 9.39 5.97 -1.08
CA ALA A 90 8.98 5.64 0.28
C ALA A 90 7.66 6.35 0.63
N PHE A 91 6.69 5.58 1.13
CA PHE A 91 5.41 6.09 1.57
C PHE A 91 5.20 5.80 3.05
N GLN A 92 5.07 6.86 3.84
CA GLN A 92 4.85 6.80 5.28
C GLN A 92 3.47 7.34 5.61
N MET A 93 2.95 6.98 6.79
CA MET A 93 1.78 7.63 7.35
C MET A 93 2.21 8.47 8.55
N ASP A 94 1.82 9.73 8.54
CA ASP A 94 2.02 10.59 9.70
C ASP A 94 0.92 10.30 10.73
N VAL A 95 1.33 9.71 11.83
CA VAL A 95 0.51 9.53 13.02
C VAL A 95 1.28 10.19 14.14
N GLY A 96 0.77 11.29 14.67
CA GLY A 96 1.39 12.02 15.76
C GLY A 96 1.85 11.08 16.89
N GLN A 97 2.98 11.40 17.53
CA GLN A 97 3.56 10.60 18.61
C GLN A 97 2.62 10.49 19.83
N ASP A 98 1.67 11.41 19.97
CA ASP A 98 0.71 11.50 21.08
C ASP A 98 -0.55 10.66 20.88
N GLY A 99 -0.61 9.87 19.81
CA GLY A 99 -1.76 8.99 19.51
C GLY A 99 -1.96 7.87 20.53
N ALA A 100 -3.19 7.39 20.64
CA ALA A 100 -3.51 6.23 21.48
C ALA A 100 -2.65 5.02 21.09
N LEU A 101 -2.36 4.12 22.04
CA LEU A 101 -1.54 2.91 21.80
C LEU A 101 -1.93 2.15 20.53
N ARG A 102 -3.25 2.05 20.26
CA ARG A 102 -3.77 1.39 19.06
C ARG A 102 -3.33 2.09 17.76
N GLU A 103 -3.25 3.42 17.75
CA GLU A 103 -2.83 4.21 16.60
C GLU A 103 -1.33 4.06 16.38
N ARG A 104 -0.55 4.10 17.47
CA ARG A 104 0.91 3.89 17.44
C ARG A 104 1.27 2.49 16.96
N ILE A 105 0.59 1.44 17.42
CA ILE A 105 0.75 0.06 16.92
C ILE A 105 0.37 -0.02 15.43
N SER A 106 -0.67 0.71 15.02
CA SER A 106 -1.08 0.77 13.62
C SER A 106 -0.02 1.42 12.74
N ASN A 107 0.57 2.51 13.21
CA ASN A 107 1.68 3.18 12.52
C ASN A 107 2.89 2.25 12.41
N LEU A 108 3.25 1.57 13.49
CA LEU A 108 4.31 0.55 13.44
C LEU A 108 4.02 -0.50 12.36
N ALA A 109 2.80 -1.03 12.29
CA ALA A 109 2.43 -2.02 11.27
C ALA A 109 2.55 -1.48 9.84
N VAL A 110 2.17 -0.20 9.61
CA VAL A 110 2.34 0.46 8.32
C VAL A 110 3.81 0.64 7.98
N ARG A 111 4.65 1.12 8.90
CA ARG A 111 6.10 1.25 8.69
C ARG A 111 6.77 -0.11 8.43
N LEU A 112 6.35 -1.15 9.13
CA LEU A 112 6.84 -2.51 8.87
C LEU A 112 6.51 -2.96 7.45
N LYS A 113 5.27 -2.71 7.00
CA LYS A 113 4.79 -3.14 5.68
C LYS A 113 5.38 -2.27 4.55
N ASN A 114 5.30 -0.94 4.68
CA ASN A 114 5.55 -0.01 3.57
C ASN A 114 6.98 0.54 3.54
N ASP A 115 7.78 0.34 4.58
CA ASP A 115 9.17 0.80 4.62
C ASP A 115 10.12 -0.39 4.82
N LEU A 116 10.17 -1.01 6.00
CA LEU A 116 11.17 -2.02 6.31
C LEU A 116 11.11 -3.24 5.38
N ARG A 117 9.90 -3.76 5.13
CA ARG A 117 9.69 -4.91 4.24
C ARG A 117 10.06 -4.59 2.80
N VAL A 118 9.67 -3.41 2.31
CA VAL A 118 9.97 -2.94 0.95
C VAL A 118 11.47 -2.74 0.77
N ARG A 119 12.15 -2.10 1.73
CA ARG A 119 13.63 -1.98 1.73
C ARG A 119 14.32 -3.34 1.74
N GLY A 120 13.83 -4.26 2.57
CA GLY A 120 14.35 -5.62 2.64
C GLY A 120 14.21 -6.37 1.32
N LEU A 121 13.03 -6.29 0.70
CA LEU A 121 12.77 -6.93 -0.60
C LEU A 121 13.65 -6.33 -1.70
N SER A 122 13.76 -5.01 -1.76
CA SER A 122 14.63 -4.30 -2.71
C SER A 122 16.11 -4.67 -2.51
N ALA A 123 16.58 -4.74 -1.25
CA ALA A 123 17.96 -5.13 -0.94
C ALA A 123 18.30 -6.58 -1.35
N LEU A 124 17.30 -7.47 -1.41
CA LEU A 124 17.42 -8.83 -1.96
C LEU A 124 17.31 -8.87 -3.49
N GLY A 125 17.24 -7.70 -4.16
CA GLY A 125 17.08 -7.60 -5.60
C GLY A 125 15.66 -7.88 -6.11
N GLY A 126 14.67 -7.93 -5.22
CA GLY A 126 13.26 -8.09 -5.55
C GLY A 126 12.64 -6.84 -6.17
N ALA A 127 11.59 -7.02 -6.95
CA ALA A 127 10.67 -5.93 -7.31
C ALA A 127 9.76 -5.60 -6.13
N VAL A 128 9.17 -4.40 -6.13
CA VAL A 128 8.28 -3.95 -5.05
C VAL A 128 6.86 -3.71 -5.55
N SER A 129 5.88 -3.79 -4.65
CA SER A 129 4.49 -3.41 -4.95
C SER A 129 4.35 -1.89 -4.99
N LEU A 130 3.41 -1.38 -5.79
CA LEU A 130 2.97 0.01 -5.67
C LEU A 130 2.14 0.17 -4.38
N LEU A 131 2.25 1.34 -3.73
CA LEU A 131 1.74 1.60 -2.37
C LEU A 131 0.70 2.73 -2.33
N GLY A 132 -0.01 2.96 -3.42
CA GLY A 132 -1.10 3.93 -3.51
C GLY A 132 -0.66 5.34 -3.85
N SER A 133 0.44 5.82 -3.32
CA SER A 133 0.96 7.17 -3.54
C SER A 133 2.48 7.15 -3.72
N ASN A 134 3.05 8.25 -4.20
CA ASN A 134 4.49 8.43 -4.40
C ASN A 134 5.11 7.36 -5.31
N PHE A 135 4.52 7.14 -6.47
CA PHE A 135 5.09 6.26 -7.48
C PHE A 135 5.09 6.92 -8.86
N ALA A 136 6.04 6.53 -9.69
CA ALA A 136 6.21 7.02 -11.05
C ALA A 136 6.14 5.87 -12.05
N LEU A 137 5.49 6.10 -13.18
CA LEU A 137 5.44 5.18 -14.31
C LEU A 137 5.92 5.89 -15.58
N PRO A 138 6.83 5.30 -16.35
CA PRO A 138 7.04 5.70 -17.73
C PRO A 138 5.73 5.63 -18.51
N TRP A 139 5.49 6.55 -19.43
CA TRP A 139 4.26 6.56 -20.23
C TRP A 139 4.00 5.23 -20.95
N SER A 140 5.07 4.61 -21.45
CA SER A 140 5.01 3.28 -22.06
C SER A 140 4.43 2.20 -21.13
N ALA A 141 4.71 2.29 -19.83
CA ALA A 141 4.15 1.36 -18.83
C ALA A 141 2.65 1.61 -18.61
N CYS A 142 2.20 2.88 -18.63
CA CYS A 142 0.78 3.23 -18.56
C CYS A 142 -0.01 2.68 -19.76
N LEU A 143 0.62 2.67 -20.95
CA LEU A 143 0.01 2.10 -22.17
C LEU A 143 0.01 0.57 -22.17
N ALA A 144 1.09 -0.06 -21.68
CA ALA A 144 1.21 -1.51 -21.64
C ALA A 144 0.19 -2.16 -20.70
N VAL A 145 -0.06 -1.55 -19.56
CA VAL A 145 -1.04 -2.03 -18.57
C VAL A 145 -1.92 -0.88 -18.11
N PRO A 146 -3.16 -0.79 -18.59
CA PRO A 146 -4.10 0.26 -18.16
C PRO A 146 -4.36 0.22 -16.65
N ALA A 147 -4.56 1.40 -16.04
CA ALA A 147 -4.90 1.51 -14.64
C ALA A 147 -6.15 0.66 -14.30
N PRO A 148 -6.08 -0.22 -13.29
CA PRO A 148 -7.17 -1.15 -12.98
C PRO A 148 -8.33 -0.42 -12.31
N ALA A 149 -9.38 -0.14 -13.08
CA ALA A 149 -10.61 0.46 -12.58
C ALA A 149 -11.44 -0.57 -11.80
N GLY A 150 -12.08 -0.12 -10.71
CA GLY A 150 -12.97 -0.96 -9.90
C GLY A 150 -12.28 -1.88 -8.90
N GLU A 151 -10.94 -1.88 -8.81
CA GLU A 151 -10.20 -2.59 -7.78
C GLU A 151 -10.18 -1.80 -6.47
N LEU A 152 -10.21 -2.51 -5.33
CA LEU A 152 -10.13 -1.89 -4.00
C LEU A 152 -8.71 -1.49 -3.58
N ALA A 153 -7.70 -2.14 -4.19
CA ALA A 153 -6.28 -1.87 -4.03
C ALA A 153 -5.67 -1.79 -5.45
N GLU A 154 -6.11 -0.77 -6.19
CA GLU A 154 -5.78 -0.57 -7.60
C GLU A 154 -4.28 -0.45 -7.84
N ASP A 155 -3.58 0.18 -6.91
CA ASP A 155 -2.13 0.38 -6.91
C ASP A 155 -1.38 -0.96 -6.89
N ALA A 156 -1.66 -1.78 -5.90
CA ALA A 156 -1.00 -3.08 -5.74
C ALA A 156 -1.29 -4.00 -6.94
N VAL A 157 -2.55 -4.07 -7.37
CA VAL A 157 -2.96 -4.87 -8.53
C VAL A 157 -2.27 -4.36 -9.80
N TRP A 158 -2.19 -3.04 -9.97
CA TRP A 158 -1.49 -2.45 -11.12
C TRP A 158 -0.01 -2.82 -11.13
N GLY A 159 0.68 -2.67 -10.00
CA GLY A 159 2.08 -3.05 -9.84
C GLY A 159 2.34 -4.53 -10.14
N TRP A 160 1.45 -5.42 -9.73
CA TRP A 160 1.58 -6.86 -10.02
C TRP A 160 1.37 -7.19 -11.50
N ARG A 161 0.39 -6.55 -12.16
CA ARG A 161 0.16 -6.71 -13.61
C ARG A 161 1.30 -6.13 -14.44
N LEU A 162 1.85 -4.98 -14.04
CA LEU A 162 3.05 -4.42 -14.65
C LEU A 162 4.25 -5.38 -14.52
N ALA A 163 4.46 -5.95 -13.32
CA ALA A 163 5.53 -6.91 -13.11
C ALA A 163 5.37 -8.19 -13.94
N ASP A 164 4.14 -8.64 -14.16
CA ASP A 164 3.84 -9.77 -15.04
C ASP A 164 4.22 -9.48 -16.50
N GLU A 165 3.98 -8.27 -16.97
CA GLU A 165 4.38 -7.76 -18.29
C GLU A 165 5.87 -7.36 -18.38
N ALA A 166 6.71 -7.87 -17.47
CA ALA A 166 8.15 -7.57 -17.39
C ALA A 166 8.50 -6.10 -17.10
N LEU A 167 7.60 -5.36 -16.47
CA LEU A 167 7.77 -4.00 -16.00
C LEU A 167 7.74 -3.94 -14.46
N PRO A 168 8.66 -4.62 -13.74
CA PRO A 168 8.66 -4.67 -12.29
C PRO A 168 9.10 -3.34 -11.68
N ALA A 169 8.36 -2.85 -10.67
CA ALA A 169 8.72 -1.63 -10.00
C ALA A 169 10.00 -1.78 -9.17
N SER A 170 10.86 -0.77 -9.22
CA SER A 170 12.00 -0.57 -8.34
C SER A 170 11.63 0.32 -7.15
N TYR A 171 12.49 0.39 -6.13
CA TYR A 171 12.26 1.20 -4.93
C TYR A 171 13.25 2.35 -4.83
N ALA A 172 12.73 3.57 -4.71
CA ALA A 172 13.46 4.80 -4.46
C ALA A 172 13.22 5.26 -3.01
N GLY A 173 13.91 4.63 -2.07
CA GLY A 173 13.69 4.86 -0.64
C GLY A 173 14.17 6.22 -0.11
N GLU A 174 14.89 6.98 -0.92
CA GLU A 174 15.35 8.35 -0.69
C GLU A 174 14.26 9.40 -0.99
N VAL A 175 13.30 9.09 -1.83
CA VAL A 175 12.17 9.98 -2.13
C VAL A 175 11.02 9.64 -1.18
N VAL A 176 10.90 10.41 -0.11
CA VAL A 176 9.98 10.12 1.01
C VAL A 176 8.76 11.02 0.97
N CYS A 177 7.59 10.41 0.94
CA CYS A 177 6.30 11.08 1.02
C CYS A 177 5.52 10.58 2.25
N ALA A 178 4.78 11.46 2.90
CA ALA A 178 3.85 11.12 3.97
C ALA A 178 2.41 11.47 3.57
N GLY A 179 1.50 10.55 3.90
CA GLY A 179 0.05 10.76 3.78
C GLY A 179 -0.61 10.88 5.15
N GLU A 180 -1.75 11.55 5.20
CA GLU A 180 -2.54 11.66 6.42
C GLU A 180 -3.41 10.43 6.64
N LEU A 181 -3.50 9.96 7.89
CA LEU A 181 -4.51 8.99 8.28
C LEU A 181 -5.86 9.70 8.44
N ALA A 182 -6.92 9.05 7.97
CA ALA A 182 -8.28 9.53 8.21
C ALA A 182 -8.50 9.78 9.70
N SER A 183 -8.94 10.98 10.05
CA SER A 183 -9.23 11.38 11.43
C SER A 183 -10.46 10.62 11.96
N GLY A 184 -10.31 10.02 13.15
CA GLY A 184 -11.37 9.29 13.84
C GLY A 184 -11.32 7.78 13.68
N SER A 185 -11.64 7.07 14.78
CA SER A 185 -11.48 5.62 14.88
C SER A 185 -12.39 4.82 13.91
N ALA A 186 -13.56 5.35 13.54
CA ALA A 186 -14.48 4.70 12.61
C ALA A 186 -13.98 4.82 11.16
N ALA A 187 -13.60 6.02 10.73
CA ALA A 187 -13.07 6.28 9.38
C ALA A 187 -11.78 5.48 9.10
N THR A 188 -10.85 5.48 10.05
CA THR A 188 -9.61 4.69 9.98
C THR A 188 -9.89 3.19 9.87
N LYS A 189 -10.92 2.67 10.57
CA LYS A 189 -11.30 1.25 10.45
C LYS A 189 -11.83 0.91 9.06
N VAL A 190 -12.72 1.74 8.51
CA VAL A 190 -13.28 1.54 7.16
C VAL A 190 -12.18 1.58 6.10
N GLN A 191 -11.32 2.60 6.14
CA GLN A 191 -10.19 2.73 5.22
C GLN A 191 -9.27 1.52 5.26
N ARG A 192 -8.88 1.08 6.45
CA ARG A 192 -8.01 -0.08 6.63
C ARG A 192 -8.65 -1.39 6.17
N ALA A 193 -9.92 -1.63 6.52
CA ALA A 193 -10.64 -2.82 6.09
C ALA A 193 -10.70 -2.90 4.55
N ARG A 194 -10.90 -1.77 3.88
CA ARG A 194 -10.87 -1.67 2.43
C ARG A 194 -9.49 -2.07 1.87
N TRP A 195 -8.41 -1.52 2.42
CA TRP A 195 -7.04 -1.83 1.99
C TRP A 195 -6.66 -3.30 2.23
N GLU A 196 -6.93 -3.81 3.44
CA GLU A 196 -6.62 -5.21 3.80
C GLU A 196 -7.38 -6.17 2.88
N ARG A 197 -8.68 -5.92 2.67
CA ARG A 197 -9.51 -6.75 1.79
C ARG A 197 -9.05 -6.67 0.33
N GLY A 198 -8.86 -5.46 -0.19
CA GLY A 198 -8.43 -5.25 -1.57
C GLY A 198 -7.10 -5.93 -1.87
N THR A 199 -6.10 -5.70 -1.00
CA THR A 199 -4.79 -6.31 -1.14
C THR A 199 -4.85 -7.84 -1.04
N LEU A 200 -5.58 -8.39 -0.05
CA LEU A 200 -5.66 -9.83 0.17
C LEU A 200 -6.36 -10.54 -1.00
N LEU A 201 -7.54 -10.06 -1.40
CA LEU A 201 -8.28 -10.68 -2.51
C LEU A 201 -7.56 -10.52 -3.85
N GLY A 202 -6.98 -9.34 -4.10
CA GLY A 202 -6.15 -9.09 -5.28
C GLY A 202 -4.94 -10.01 -5.33
N ALA A 203 -4.21 -10.17 -4.21
CA ALA A 203 -3.05 -11.03 -4.12
C ALA A 203 -3.38 -12.49 -4.43
N TRP A 204 -4.44 -13.04 -3.84
CA TRP A 204 -4.87 -14.41 -4.11
C TRP A 204 -5.31 -14.63 -5.56
N ARG A 205 -5.86 -13.62 -6.21
CA ARG A 205 -6.30 -13.69 -7.60
C ARG A 205 -5.14 -13.58 -8.59
N GLU A 206 -4.22 -12.65 -8.38
CA GLU A 206 -3.17 -12.30 -9.35
C GLU A 206 -1.86 -13.07 -9.11
N LEU A 207 -1.37 -13.09 -7.87
CA LEU A 207 0.01 -13.48 -7.56
C LEU A 207 0.35 -14.95 -7.77
N PRO A 208 -0.52 -15.95 -7.59
CA PRO A 208 -0.19 -17.34 -7.92
C PRO A 208 0.18 -17.51 -9.40
N GLY A 209 -0.57 -16.85 -10.29
CA GLY A 209 -0.28 -16.86 -11.74
C GLY A 209 1.01 -16.12 -12.06
N VAL A 210 1.23 -14.94 -11.45
CA VAL A 210 2.46 -14.16 -11.60
C VAL A 210 3.68 -14.95 -11.10
N ALA A 211 3.59 -15.60 -9.93
CA ALA A 211 4.67 -16.42 -9.38
C ALA A 211 5.04 -17.58 -10.31
N LEU A 212 4.04 -18.31 -10.82
CA LEU A 212 4.27 -19.42 -11.74
C LEU A 212 4.94 -18.96 -13.05
N ARG A 213 4.43 -17.89 -13.67
CA ARG A 213 5.04 -17.35 -14.90
C ARG A 213 6.44 -16.81 -14.65
N ALA A 214 6.66 -16.12 -13.52
CA ALA A 214 7.98 -15.63 -13.13
C ALA A 214 8.97 -16.77 -12.91
N LEU A 215 8.55 -17.84 -12.24
CA LEU A 215 9.38 -19.04 -12.01
C LEU A 215 9.77 -19.71 -13.33
N LEU A 216 8.79 -19.95 -14.20
CA LEU A 216 9.04 -20.61 -15.50
C LEU A 216 9.90 -19.76 -16.44
N ALA A 217 9.82 -18.43 -16.35
CA ALA A 217 10.62 -17.49 -17.14
C ALA A 217 11.96 -17.12 -16.48
N GLY A 218 12.30 -17.64 -15.29
CA GLY A 218 13.51 -17.29 -14.55
C GLY A 218 13.55 -15.84 -14.04
N ARG A 219 12.40 -15.16 -13.93
CA ARG A 219 12.29 -13.76 -13.51
C ARG A 219 12.31 -13.63 -11.98
N LEU A 220 13.47 -13.81 -11.36
CA LEU A 220 13.63 -13.87 -9.90
C LEU A 220 13.12 -12.61 -9.18
N ARG A 221 13.31 -11.42 -9.75
CA ARG A 221 12.79 -10.16 -9.16
C ARG A 221 11.27 -10.19 -8.99
N VAL A 222 10.55 -10.66 -10.01
CA VAL A 222 9.09 -10.78 -10.01
C VAL A 222 8.64 -11.93 -9.12
N LEU A 223 9.38 -13.04 -9.09
CA LEU A 223 9.09 -14.15 -8.19
C LEU A 223 9.16 -13.72 -6.72
N TRP A 224 10.19 -12.95 -6.33
CA TRP A 224 10.31 -12.39 -4.98
C TRP A 224 9.12 -11.49 -4.64
N LEU A 225 8.70 -10.60 -5.55
CA LEU A 225 7.51 -9.77 -5.38
C LEU A 225 6.25 -10.62 -5.14
N ALA A 226 6.05 -11.65 -5.96
CA ALA A 226 4.86 -12.48 -5.87
C ALA A 226 4.83 -13.30 -4.57
N LEU A 227 5.95 -13.88 -4.16
CA LEU A 227 6.07 -14.60 -2.89
C LEU A 227 5.86 -13.68 -1.69
N ASP A 228 6.43 -12.47 -1.74
CA ASP A 228 6.24 -11.44 -0.72
C ASP A 228 4.77 -11.05 -0.61
N GLY A 229 4.09 -10.77 -1.72
CA GLY A 229 2.68 -10.39 -1.73
C GLY A 229 1.72 -11.48 -1.24
N LEU A 230 2.11 -12.76 -1.33
CA LEU A 230 1.34 -13.89 -0.80
C LEU A 230 1.52 -14.10 0.71
N ILE A 231 2.46 -13.42 1.36
CA ILE A 231 2.61 -13.50 2.82
C ILE A 231 1.35 -12.89 3.48
N PRO A 232 0.61 -13.68 4.29
CA PRO A 232 -0.63 -13.20 4.86
C PRO A 232 -0.41 -12.07 5.87
N PRO A 233 -1.45 -11.31 6.22
CA PRO A 233 -1.39 -10.34 7.31
C PRO A 233 -0.80 -10.93 8.59
N LEU A 234 -0.07 -10.11 9.35
CA LEU A 234 0.63 -10.55 10.57
C LEU A 234 -0.28 -11.30 11.56
N SER A 235 -1.56 -10.92 11.65
CA SER A 235 -2.55 -11.59 12.49
C SER A 235 -2.80 -13.05 12.07
N LEU A 236 -2.92 -13.32 10.76
CA LEU A 236 -3.06 -14.67 10.23
C LEU A 236 -1.79 -15.48 10.40
N LEU A 237 -0.63 -14.85 10.22
CA LEU A 237 0.65 -15.50 10.43
C LEU A 237 0.84 -15.88 11.90
N ALA A 238 0.49 -15.00 12.83
CA ALA A 238 0.50 -15.30 14.27
C ALA A 238 -0.46 -16.48 14.62
N LEU A 239 -1.66 -16.49 14.03
CA LEU A 239 -2.59 -17.61 14.19
C LEU A 239 -1.98 -18.92 13.68
N ALA A 240 -1.40 -18.92 12.49
CA ALA A 240 -0.74 -20.11 11.95
C ALA A 240 0.38 -20.62 12.86
N CYS A 241 1.18 -19.72 13.44
CA CYS A 241 2.20 -20.06 14.42
C CYS A 241 1.59 -20.70 15.69
N LEU A 242 0.49 -20.15 16.21
CA LEU A 242 -0.21 -20.72 17.37
C LEU A 242 -0.81 -22.10 17.07
N LEU A 243 -1.43 -22.27 15.90
CA LEU A 243 -1.97 -23.56 15.47
C LEU A 243 -0.86 -24.59 15.27
N THR A 244 0.29 -24.21 14.73
CA THR A 244 1.45 -25.09 14.60
C THR A 244 1.98 -25.53 15.96
N ALA A 245 2.07 -24.60 16.93
CA ALA A 245 2.47 -24.93 18.28
C ALA A 245 1.50 -25.90 18.98
N ALA A 246 0.19 -25.62 18.86
CA ALA A 246 -0.86 -26.45 19.45
C ALA A 246 -0.92 -27.86 18.84
N SER A 247 -0.90 -27.96 17.50
CA SER A 247 -0.91 -29.25 16.80
C SER A 247 0.35 -30.06 17.06
N GLY A 248 1.51 -29.43 17.14
CA GLY A 248 2.75 -30.09 17.50
C GLY A 248 2.73 -30.65 18.93
N ALA A 249 2.23 -29.88 19.88
CA ALA A 249 2.06 -30.34 21.26
C ALA A 249 1.08 -31.53 21.34
N PHE A 250 -0.04 -31.47 20.62
CA PHE A 250 -1.01 -32.56 20.55
C PHE A 250 -0.45 -33.82 19.90
N ALA A 251 0.35 -33.68 18.88
CA ALA A 251 1.00 -34.79 18.15
C ALA A 251 2.24 -35.34 18.87
N GLY A 252 2.64 -34.80 20.04
CA GLY A 252 3.86 -35.19 20.75
C GLY A 252 5.17 -34.82 20.02
N ALA A 253 5.12 -33.84 19.13
CA ALA A 253 6.32 -33.36 18.43
C ALA A 253 7.30 -32.64 19.40
N PRO A 254 8.60 -32.63 19.11
CA PRO A 254 9.56 -31.87 19.92
C PRO A 254 9.14 -30.41 20.07
N LEU A 255 9.17 -29.89 21.31
CA LEU A 255 8.74 -28.51 21.63
C LEU A 255 9.51 -27.47 20.82
N SER A 256 10.80 -27.69 20.59
CA SER A 256 11.64 -26.84 19.77
C SER A 256 11.11 -26.69 18.34
N LEU A 257 10.65 -27.76 17.73
CA LEU A 257 10.10 -27.76 16.37
C LEU A 257 8.72 -27.09 16.34
N SER A 258 7.86 -27.37 17.34
CA SER A 258 6.52 -26.81 17.42
C SER A 258 6.52 -25.29 17.66
N LEU A 259 7.50 -24.76 18.42
CA LEU A 259 7.60 -23.34 18.76
C LEU A 259 8.50 -22.55 17.80
N ALA A 260 9.32 -23.20 16.96
CA ALA A 260 10.25 -22.52 16.08
C ALA A 260 9.62 -21.40 15.23
N PRO A 261 8.46 -21.59 14.57
CA PRO A 261 7.82 -20.52 13.80
C PRO A 261 7.45 -19.31 14.67
N SER A 262 6.94 -19.56 15.90
CA SER A 262 6.58 -18.49 16.83
C SER A 262 7.79 -17.70 17.30
N VAL A 263 8.90 -18.39 17.60
CA VAL A 263 10.17 -17.77 18.01
C VAL A 263 10.76 -16.93 16.86
N LEU A 264 10.77 -17.45 15.64
CA LEU A 264 11.24 -16.73 14.47
C LEU A 264 10.40 -15.49 14.18
N LEU A 265 9.08 -15.61 14.25
CA LEU A 265 8.16 -14.48 14.07
C LEU A 265 8.40 -13.40 15.13
N MET A 266 8.53 -13.80 16.41
CA MET A 266 8.81 -12.84 17.48
C MET A 266 10.18 -12.18 17.31
N ALA A 267 11.21 -12.92 16.94
CA ALA A 267 12.53 -12.36 16.66
C ALA A 267 12.47 -11.36 15.50
N ALA A 268 11.76 -11.67 14.42
CA ALA A 268 11.55 -10.76 13.31
C ALA A 268 10.83 -9.48 13.73
N ILE A 269 9.78 -9.58 14.55
CA ILE A 269 9.05 -8.43 15.10
C ILE A 269 9.97 -7.57 15.98
N MET A 270 10.80 -8.19 16.82
CA MET A 270 11.73 -7.46 17.69
C MET A 270 12.82 -6.74 16.89
N ILE A 271 13.39 -7.39 15.88
CA ILE A 271 14.36 -6.77 14.98
C ILE A 271 13.72 -5.57 14.26
N ALA A 272 12.52 -5.74 13.75
CA ALA A 272 11.76 -4.71 13.08
C ALA A 272 11.44 -3.54 14.01
N TRP A 273 11.01 -3.81 15.25
CA TRP A 273 10.81 -2.79 16.26
C TRP A 273 12.08 -2.00 16.58
N VAL A 274 13.22 -2.69 16.71
CA VAL A 274 14.52 -2.04 16.92
C VAL A 274 14.86 -1.08 15.77
N ARG A 275 14.51 -1.42 14.54
CA ARG A 275 14.84 -0.65 13.33
C ARG A 275 13.92 0.56 13.13
N VAL A 276 12.61 0.40 13.31
CA VAL A 276 11.62 1.41 12.91
C VAL A 276 10.59 1.73 14.01
N GLY A 277 10.59 1.00 15.12
CA GLY A 277 9.54 1.09 16.15
C GLY A 277 9.90 1.81 17.43
N ARG A 278 11.20 2.02 17.74
CA ARG A 278 11.67 2.56 19.03
C ARG A 278 11.09 3.92 19.40
N GLY A 279 10.81 4.78 18.40
CA GLY A 279 10.19 6.08 18.63
C GLY A 279 8.67 6.08 18.64
N LEU A 280 8.03 4.94 18.34
CA LEU A 280 6.57 4.82 18.16
C LEU A 280 5.91 4.03 19.30
N VAL A 281 6.53 2.92 19.70
CA VAL A 281 5.96 1.94 20.64
C VAL A 281 7.01 1.58 21.67
N ALA A 282 6.65 1.65 22.95
CA ALA A 282 7.55 1.28 24.02
C ALA A 282 7.80 -0.25 24.04
N PRO A 283 8.95 -0.71 24.58
CA PRO A 283 9.31 -2.13 24.58
C PRO A 283 8.24 -3.03 25.22
N TYR A 284 7.64 -2.61 26.31
CA TYR A 284 6.58 -3.36 26.98
C TYR A 284 5.28 -3.42 26.19
N GLU A 285 5.00 -2.42 25.34
CA GLU A 285 3.83 -2.38 24.45
C GLU A 285 3.96 -3.37 23.29
N VAL A 286 5.20 -3.70 22.88
CA VAL A 286 5.46 -4.74 21.88
C VAL A 286 4.94 -6.10 22.36
N LEU A 287 4.99 -6.37 23.65
CA LEU A 287 4.44 -7.58 24.26
C LEU A 287 2.91 -7.69 24.13
N MET A 288 2.23 -6.55 23.88
CA MET A 288 0.80 -6.52 23.62
C MET A 288 0.44 -6.84 22.16
N LEU A 289 1.41 -6.93 21.24
CA LEU A 289 1.15 -7.23 19.83
C LEU A 289 0.41 -8.56 19.60
N PRO A 290 0.70 -9.68 20.31
CA PRO A 290 -0.06 -10.91 20.17
C PRO A 290 -1.54 -10.73 20.53
N LEU A 291 -1.83 -9.98 21.61
CA LEU A 291 -3.21 -9.67 22.00
C LEU A 291 -3.91 -8.83 20.94
N HIS A 292 -3.24 -7.80 20.40
CA HIS A 292 -3.78 -6.99 19.30
C HIS A 292 -4.01 -7.81 18.03
N ALA A 293 -3.09 -8.72 17.69
CA ALA A 293 -3.25 -9.63 16.56
C ALA A 293 -4.48 -10.54 16.75
N THR A 294 -4.69 -11.08 17.95
CA THR A 294 -5.85 -11.92 18.26
C THR A 294 -7.16 -11.13 18.15
N LEU A 295 -7.22 -9.92 18.73
CA LEU A 295 -8.39 -9.05 18.59
C LEU A 295 -8.70 -8.68 17.13
N ARG A 296 -7.68 -8.58 16.31
CA ARG A 296 -7.81 -8.38 14.87
C ARG A 296 -8.40 -9.59 14.16
N LEU A 297 -8.02 -10.81 14.54
CA LEU A 297 -8.59 -12.03 13.98
C LEU A 297 -10.11 -12.10 14.19
N LEU A 298 -10.61 -11.64 15.32
CA LEU A 298 -12.05 -11.56 15.59
C LEU A 298 -12.79 -10.59 14.66
N GLN A 299 -12.09 -9.59 14.12
CA GLN A 299 -12.64 -8.59 13.18
C GLN A 299 -12.51 -9.01 11.70
N LEU A 300 -11.65 -9.99 11.42
CA LEU A 300 -11.34 -10.43 10.05
C LEU A 300 -12.56 -10.92 9.26
N PRO A 301 -13.49 -11.74 9.84
CA PRO A 301 -14.69 -12.16 9.13
C PRO A 301 -15.55 -10.98 8.70
N ALA A 302 -15.75 -9.98 9.56
CA ALA A 302 -16.49 -8.78 9.22
C ALA A 302 -15.80 -7.95 8.11
N THR A 303 -14.46 -7.94 8.10
CA THR A 303 -13.66 -7.27 7.06
C THR A 303 -13.79 -7.99 5.71
N LEU A 304 -13.76 -9.32 5.69
CA LEU A 304 -13.81 -10.12 4.47
C LEU A 304 -15.23 -10.27 3.91
N LEU A 305 -16.24 -10.41 4.78
CA LEU A 305 -17.63 -10.60 4.42
C LEU A 305 -18.41 -9.29 4.25
N GLY A 306 -17.85 -8.16 4.69
CA GLY A 306 -18.46 -6.84 4.52
C GLY A 306 -18.74 -6.53 3.04
N ALA A 307 -19.78 -5.73 2.77
CA ALA A 307 -20.21 -5.37 1.42
C ALA A 307 -19.04 -4.83 0.59
N GLY A 308 -18.85 -5.39 -0.61
CA GLY A 308 -17.74 -5.07 -1.51
C GLY A 308 -17.84 -3.70 -2.19
N GLU A 309 -18.77 -2.86 -1.73
CA GLU A 309 -18.97 -1.54 -2.30
C GLU A 309 -17.92 -0.54 -1.81
N TRP A 310 -17.43 0.28 -2.72
CA TRP A 310 -16.58 1.40 -2.40
C TRP A 310 -17.35 2.38 -1.51
N ARG A 311 -16.86 2.68 -0.30
CA ARG A 311 -17.40 3.68 0.59
C ARG A 311 -16.41 4.81 0.76
N ARG A 312 -16.86 6.06 0.58
CA ARG A 312 -16.04 7.25 0.84
C ARG A 312 -15.64 7.24 2.31
N THR A 313 -14.37 7.47 2.58
CA THR A 313 -13.89 7.65 3.97
C THR A 313 -14.30 9.05 4.42
N PRO A 314 -15.04 9.21 5.52
CA PRO A 314 -15.38 10.52 6.05
C PRO A 314 -14.10 11.28 6.42
N ARG A 315 -13.89 12.47 5.86
CA ARG A 315 -12.82 13.39 6.25
C ARG A 315 -13.45 14.46 7.15
N GLY A 316 -12.81 14.75 8.29
CA GLY A 316 -13.35 15.52 9.39
C GLY A 316 -14.07 16.82 9.00
N GLY A 317 -15.27 17.03 9.56
CA GLY A 317 -16.02 18.28 9.57
C GLY A 317 -17.45 18.25 9.03
N ALA A 318 -17.87 17.23 8.30
CA ALA A 318 -19.28 17.10 7.93
C ALA A 318 -19.92 15.98 8.77
N ALA A 319 -20.70 16.35 9.76
CA ALA A 319 -21.73 15.47 10.30
C ALA A 319 -22.68 15.15 9.14
N GLU A 320 -22.85 13.88 8.84
CA GLU A 320 -23.92 13.44 7.94
C GLU A 320 -25.25 13.74 8.63
N ASP A 321 -26.07 14.60 8.02
CA ASP A 321 -27.50 14.59 8.19
C ASP A 321 -28.12 13.51 7.29
#